data_ff86563b7d0ba925cd6f96ec8f299713
#
_entry.id   ff86563b7d0ba925cd6f96ec8f299713
#
_cell.length_a   1.000
_cell.length_b   1.000
_cell.length_c   1.000
_cell.angle_alpha   90.00
_cell.angle_beta   90.00
_cell.angle_gamma   90.00
#
_symmetry.space_group_name_H-M   'P 1'
#
loop_
_entity.id
_entity.type
_entity.pdbx_description
1 polymer ?
#
loop_
_entity_poly.entity_id
_entity_poly.type
_entity_poly.pdbx_seq_one_letter_code
_entity_poly.pdbx_strand_id
1 'polypeptide(L)'
;MIYSNVRGGTIMNLAKWGSYYARNMNAVSNINTFFQLKPCIYDNEKKSIASEFNNLHIHVLGHNDLKNGSYEISFKHDEFIFSLSLASHENGFVYSAAPLVKSERYSFFIVLEFLWNEKGVINYSADSALVKTEFSENHIMLRGDFDNETVLTTDKNGFLFKPGSNVDIICDLSADTDVKKLISDAKNRYYAQNKLEKAHDATVKNLCWNTIYDKPAKRFMTPVARSWCSGYFGSYILFCWDSFFGGLLFSLYDEELSYLQIYNILDEMNCRGMIANTNCQIRKSYDRSHPPVGGLCCYKLYKKFSNKEFLEKVFDRLYTWNRWWVPARAKGDLGLL
;
A
#
# COMPACT_ATOMS: atom_id res chain seq x y z
N MET A 1 -16.55 -11.59 -31.08
CA MET A 1 -15.12 -11.56 -30.65
C MET A 1 -15.08 -11.61 -29.13
N ILE A 2 -14.66 -12.73 -28.60
CA ILE A 2 -14.54 -12.97 -27.16
C ILE A 2 -13.28 -12.20 -26.74
N TYR A 3 -13.45 -11.10 -26.03
CA TYR A 3 -12.34 -10.43 -25.37
C TYR A 3 -11.80 -11.38 -24.31
N SER A 4 -10.75 -12.12 -24.67
CA SER A 4 -9.95 -12.81 -23.66
C SER A 4 -9.43 -11.72 -22.69
N ASN A 5 -9.94 -11.76 -21.48
CA ASN A 5 -9.34 -11.04 -20.36
C ASN A 5 -7.85 -11.35 -20.39
N VAL A 6 -7.01 -10.39 -20.76
CA VAL A 6 -5.57 -10.43 -20.52
C VAL A 6 -5.37 -10.20 -19.03
N ARG A 7 -5.91 -11.12 -18.23
CA ARG A 7 -5.48 -11.39 -16.85
C ARG A 7 -4.18 -12.19 -16.87
N GLY A 8 -3.30 -11.85 -17.79
CA GLY A 8 -1.90 -12.21 -17.78
C GLY A 8 -1.14 -11.09 -17.10
N GLY A 9 -1.60 -10.66 -15.94
CA GLY A 9 -0.82 -9.79 -15.10
C GLY A 9 0.45 -10.54 -14.76
N THR A 10 1.59 -10.06 -15.24
CA THR A 10 2.88 -10.36 -14.63
C THR A 10 2.65 -10.12 -13.14
N ILE A 11 2.60 -11.20 -12.34
CA ILE A 11 2.53 -11.08 -10.90
C ILE A 11 3.83 -10.38 -10.55
N MET A 12 3.75 -9.08 -10.28
CA MET A 12 4.92 -8.34 -9.84
C MET A 12 5.42 -9.00 -8.57
N ASN A 13 6.72 -9.27 -8.51
CA ASN A 13 7.40 -9.74 -7.31
C ASN A 13 7.53 -8.58 -6.30
N LEU A 14 6.39 -8.04 -5.87
CA LEU A 14 6.37 -7.16 -4.71
C LEU A 14 6.43 -8.00 -3.44
N ALA A 15 6.98 -7.43 -2.40
CA ALA A 15 7.06 -8.10 -1.10
C ALA A 15 5.67 -8.50 -0.60
N LYS A 16 5.59 -9.68 0.02
CA LYS A 16 4.33 -10.19 0.59
C LYS A 16 3.84 -9.34 1.76
N TRP A 17 4.77 -8.72 2.49
CA TRP A 17 4.54 -7.88 3.65
C TRP A 17 4.76 -6.42 3.32
N GLY A 18 3.83 -5.57 3.69
CA GLY A 18 3.93 -4.14 3.48
C GLY A 18 2.69 -3.38 3.93
N SER A 19 2.68 -2.08 3.73
CA SER A 19 1.53 -1.22 4.04
C SER A 19 0.52 -1.23 2.89
N TYR A 20 -0.16 -2.34 2.66
CA TYR A 20 -1.00 -2.54 1.46
C TYR A 20 -2.50 -2.35 1.68
N TYR A 21 -2.97 -2.34 2.92
CA TYR A 21 -4.38 -2.11 3.18
C TYR A 21 -4.72 -0.62 3.07
N ALA A 22 -5.69 -0.29 2.21
CA ALA A 22 -5.98 1.11 1.84
C ALA A 22 -6.25 2.04 3.03
N ARG A 23 -6.90 1.54 4.08
CA ARG A 23 -7.35 2.34 5.23
C ARG A 23 -6.30 2.48 6.34
N ASN A 24 -5.23 1.69 6.34
CA ASN A 24 -4.26 1.65 7.42
C ASN A 24 -2.82 1.74 6.89
N MET A 25 -2.33 2.96 6.67
CA MET A 25 -0.95 3.19 6.22
C MET A 25 0.09 2.77 7.27
N ASN A 26 -0.27 2.80 8.55
CA ASN A 26 0.60 2.45 9.68
C ASN A 26 0.71 0.94 9.93
N ALA A 27 -0.14 0.13 9.28
CA ALA A 27 -0.19 -1.31 9.51
C ALA A 27 0.70 -2.09 8.55
N VAL A 28 1.20 -3.23 9.03
CA VAL A 28 1.82 -4.27 8.19
C VAL A 28 0.75 -5.26 7.78
N SER A 29 0.50 -5.40 6.49
CA SER A 29 -0.47 -6.33 5.93
C SER A 29 0.21 -7.39 5.05
N ASN A 30 -0.35 -8.60 5.04
CA ASN A 30 0.08 -9.67 4.16
C ASN A 30 -0.96 -9.91 3.06
N ILE A 31 -0.49 -9.97 1.82
CA ILE A 31 -1.36 -10.16 0.64
C ILE A 31 -1.73 -11.62 0.36
N ASN A 32 -1.09 -12.58 1.03
CA ASN A 32 -1.36 -14.01 0.86
C ASN A 32 -2.22 -14.56 2.01
N THR A 33 -1.95 -14.12 3.24
CA THR A 33 -2.63 -14.60 4.45
C THR A 33 -3.75 -13.66 4.91
N PHE A 34 -3.82 -12.48 4.30
CA PHE A 34 -4.89 -11.50 4.46
C PHE A 34 -5.16 -11.08 5.90
N PHE A 35 -4.12 -10.96 6.69
CA PHE A 35 -4.22 -10.31 7.99
C PHE A 35 -3.28 -9.09 8.07
N GLN A 36 -3.50 -8.27 9.08
CA GLN A 36 -2.63 -7.15 9.39
C GLN A 36 -2.28 -7.09 10.87
N LEU A 37 -1.10 -6.55 11.12
CA LEU A 37 -0.64 -6.07 12.41
C LEU A 37 -0.77 -4.55 12.38
N LYS A 38 -1.57 -4.01 13.30
CA LYS A 38 -1.90 -2.59 13.35
C LYS A 38 -1.51 -1.98 14.69
N PRO A 39 -0.53 -1.07 14.74
CA PRO A 39 -0.27 -0.26 15.90
C PRO A 39 -1.37 0.81 16.05
N CYS A 40 -1.96 0.85 17.23
CA CYS A 40 -2.88 1.87 17.69
C CYS A 40 -2.25 2.65 18.83
N ILE A 41 -2.75 3.84 19.11
CA ILE A 41 -2.37 4.63 20.28
C ILE A 41 -3.43 4.46 21.35
N TYR A 42 -3.01 4.03 22.53
CA TYR A 42 -3.86 3.85 23.69
C TYR A 42 -3.66 5.03 24.66
N ASP A 43 -4.75 5.64 25.09
CA ASP A 43 -4.76 6.71 26.11
C ASP A 43 -4.93 6.07 27.49
N ASN A 44 -3.84 6.08 28.29
CA ASN A 44 -3.82 5.46 29.62
C ASN A 44 -4.70 6.19 30.64
N GLU A 45 -4.97 7.48 30.44
CA GLU A 45 -5.89 8.25 31.30
C GLU A 45 -7.35 7.88 31.01
N LYS A 46 -7.72 7.79 29.73
CA LYS A 46 -9.09 7.45 29.30
C LYS A 46 -9.36 5.96 29.25
N LYS A 47 -8.31 5.14 29.37
CA LYS A 47 -8.37 3.66 29.24
C LYS A 47 -9.05 3.19 27.96
N SER A 48 -8.71 3.82 26.83
CA SER A 48 -9.31 3.53 25.52
C SER A 48 -8.33 3.78 24.39
N ILE A 49 -8.61 3.21 23.22
CA ILE A 49 -7.87 3.52 22.00
C ILE A 49 -8.15 4.97 21.62
N ALA A 50 -7.11 5.81 21.69
CA ALA A 50 -7.19 7.25 21.40
C ALA A 50 -7.20 7.53 19.90
N SER A 51 -6.39 6.80 19.14
CA SER A 51 -6.23 7.02 17.72
C SER A 51 -5.96 5.74 16.96
N GLU A 52 -6.76 5.54 15.91
CA GLU A 52 -6.44 4.70 14.77
C GLU A 52 -5.84 5.58 13.66
N PHE A 53 -5.38 4.97 12.57
CA PHE A 53 -4.68 5.65 11.49
C PHE A 53 -5.35 6.96 11.00
N ASN A 54 -6.68 7.00 10.92
CA ASN A 54 -7.40 8.16 10.36
C ASN A 54 -7.21 9.47 11.14
N ASN A 55 -6.75 9.39 12.39
CA ASN A 55 -6.53 10.53 13.28
C ASN A 55 -5.04 10.80 13.56
N LEU A 56 -4.13 10.04 12.92
CA LEU A 56 -2.69 10.26 13.03
C LEU A 56 -2.22 11.25 11.96
N HIS A 57 -1.36 12.17 12.38
CA HIS A 57 -0.68 13.08 11.46
C HIS A 57 0.67 12.49 11.05
N ILE A 58 0.94 12.39 9.75
CA ILE A 58 2.27 12.01 9.26
C ILE A 58 3.24 13.11 9.67
N HIS A 59 4.26 12.73 10.45
CA HIS A 59 5.33 13.62 10.86
C HIS A 59 6.46 13.64 9.84
N VAL A 60 6.95 12.44 9.45
CA VAL A 60 7.92 12.27 8.37
C VAL A 60 7.56 11.09 7.52
N LEU A 61 7.47 11.31 6.21
CA LEU A 61 7.30 10.26 5.22
C LEU A 61 8.66 9.70 4.83
N GLY A 62 9.04 8.56 5.39
CA GLY A 62 10.26 7.84 5.08
C GLY A 62 10.17 7.00 3.81
N HIS A 63 11.14 6.12 3.58
CA HIS A 63 11.11 5.21 2.43
C HIS A 63 9.98 4.18 2.53
N ASN A 64 9.56 3.66 1.37
CA ASN A 64 8.72 2.48 1.25
C ASN A 64 9.19 1.68 0.04
N ASP A 65 9.95 0.63 0.30
CA ASP A 65 10.50 -0.28 -0.70
C ASP A 65 9.49 -1.42 -0.96
N LEU A 66 8.72 -1.26 -2.00
CA LEU A 66 7.68 -2.22 -2.37
C LEU A 66 8.23 -3.58 -2.82
N LYS A 67 9.46 -3.61 -3.36
CA LYS A 67 10.09 -4.85 -3.86
C LYS A 67 10.69 -5.69 -2.75
N ASN A 68 11.39 -5.05 -1.82
CA ASN A 68 12.08 -5.76 -0.74
C ASN A 68 11.29 -5.76 0.58
N GLY A 69 10.13 -5.10 0.64
CA GLY A 69 9.26 -5.07 1.79
C GLY A 69 9.90 -4.39 2.99
N SER A 70 10.39 -3.16 2.82
CA SER A 70 10.87 -2.37 3.93
C SER A 70 10.33 -0.96 3.89
N TYR A 71 10.06 -0.40 5.06
CA TYR A 71 9.66 1.00 5.16
C TYR A 71 10.02 1.63 6.50
N GLU A 72 10.00 2.96 6.51
CA GLU A 72 10.08 3.79 7.71
C GLU A 72 9.13 4.97 7.55
N ILE A 73 8.32 5.23 8.58
CA ILE A 73 7.40 6.36 8.63
C ILE A 73 7.28 6.83 10.07
N SER A 74 7.07 8.13 10.31
CA SER A 74 6.76 8.61 11.64
C SER A 74 5.45 9.38 11.67
N PHE A 75 4.77 9.29 12.81
CA PHE A 75 3.49 9.91 13.06
C PHE A 75 3.55 10.78 14.31
N LYS A 76 2.59 11.69 14.37
CA LYS A 76 2.33 12.53 15.53
C LYS A 76 0.88 12.40 15.97
N HIS A 77 0.68 12.21 17.27
CA HIS A 77 -0.62 12.27 17.95
C HIS A 77 -0.46 13.12 19.20
N ASP A 78 -1.04 14.31 19.23
CA ASP A 78 -0.79 15.33 20.25
C ASP A 78 0.73 15.59 20.41
N GLU A 79 1.28 15.43 21.62
CA GLU A 79 2.72 15.54 21.90
C GLU A 79 3.50 14.26 21.57
N PHE A 80 2.83 13.12 21.42
CA PHE A 80 3.47 11.83 21.17
C PHE A 80 3.92 11.72 19.72
N ILE A 81 5.23 11.61 19.49
CA ILE A 81 5.82 11.38 18.17
C ILE A 81 6.51 10.03 18.18
N PHE A 82 6.25 9.21 17.18
CA PHE A 82 6.79 7.87 17.09
C PHE A 82 7.12 7.46 15.66
N SER A 83 8.05 6.53 15.51
CA SER A 83 8.42 5.92 14.23
C SER A 83 7.95 4.48 14.17
N LEU A 84 7.62 4.07 12.95
CA LEU A 84 7.28 2.70 12.58
C LEU A 84 8.22 2.26 11.48
N SER A 85 8.83 1.08 11.65
CA SER A 85 9.79 0.53 10.70
C SER A 85 9.50 -0.94 10.42
N LEU A 86 9.58 -1.35 9.15
CA LEU A 86 9.42 -2.71 8.68
C LEU A 86 10.66 -3.15 7.90
N ALA A 87 11.05 -4.40 8.06
CA ALA A 87 11.96 -5.09 7.15
C ALA A 87 11.51 -6.54 6.97
N SER A 88 11.18 -6.90 5.73
CA SER A 88 10.91 -8.30 5.35
C SER A 88 12.22 -9.06 5.22
N HIS A 89 12.20 -10.33 5.64
CA HIS A 89 13.32 -11.24 5.54
C HIS A 89 12.81 -12.67 5.29
N GLU A 90 13.27 -13.31 4.24
CA GLU A 90 12.80 -14.63 3.83
C GLU A 90 11.25 -14.69 3.74
N ASN A 91 10.62 -15.52 4.58
CA ASN A 91 9.16 -15.68 4.62
C ASN A 91 8.48 -14.81 5.66
N GLY A 92 9.26 -14.18 6.56
CA GLY A 92 8.79 -13.40 7.68
C GLY A 92 9.11 -11.92 7.59
N PHE A 93 8.98 -11.24 8.71
CA PHE A 93 9.36 -9.84 8.84
C PHE A 93 9.76 -9.49 10.28
N VAL A 94 10.47 -8.38 10.41
CA VAL A 94 10.62 -7.65 11.67
C VAL A 94 9.95 -6.29 11.56
N TYR A 95 9.36 -5.86 12.67
CA TYR A 95 8.68 -4.56 12.76
C TYR A 95 9.04 -3.90 14.08
N SER A 96 9.26 -2.60 14.05
CA SER A 96 9.54 -1.82 15.25
C SER A 96 8.65 -0.59 15.32
N ALA A 97 8.07 -0.35 16.49
CA ALA A 97 7.39 0.89 16.84
C ALA A 97 8.17 1.54 18.00
N ALA A 98 8.69 2.74 17.77
CA ALA A 98 9.58 3.40 18.73
C ALA A 98 9.15 4.86 18.98
N PRO A 99 9.00 5.29 20.26
CA PRO A 99 8.79 6.69 20.59
C PRO A 99 9.99 7.54 20.18
N LEU A 100 9.77 8.62 19.45
CA LEU A 100 10.74 9.68 19.18
C LEU A 100 10.60 10.79 20.24
N VAL A 101 9.37 11.08 20.65
CA VAL A 101 9.05 11.91 21.80
C VAL A 101 8.15 11.08 22.71
N LYS A 102 8.63 10.76 23.90
CA LYS A 102 7.90 9.94 24.87
C LYS A 102 6.71 10.68 25.45
N SER A 103 5.69 9.93 25.83
CA SER A 103 4.53 10.41 26.58
C SER A 103 4.21 9.41 27.68
N GLU A 104 3.88 9.87 28.87
CA GLU A 104 3.38 9.04 29.96
C GLU A 104 1.89 8.71 29.78
N ARG A 105 1.21 9.52 29.01
CA ARG A 105 -0.22 9.35 28.71
C ARG A 105 -0.49 8.32 27.63
N TYR A 106 0.39 8.20 26.62
CA TYR A 106 0.16 7.38 25.46
C TYR A 106 1.06 6.15 25.41
N SER A 107 0.44 5.02 25.07
CA SER A 107 1.10 3.73 24.87
C SER A 107 0.82 3.16 23.49
N PHE A 108 1.66 2.24 23.02
CA PHE A 108 1.34 1.40 21.89
C PHE A 108 0.36 0.29 22.28
N PHE A 109 -0.64 0.08 21.46
CA PHE A 109 -1.54 -1.05 21.51
C PHE A 109 -1.53 -1.75 20.17
N ILE A 110 -1.00 -2.98 20.12
CA ILE A 110 -0.85 -3.74 18.88
C ILE A 110 -2.03 -4.65 18.68
N VAL A 111 -2.77 -4.44 17.58
CA VAL A 111 -3.95 -5.22 17.19
C VAL A 111 -3.61 -6.12 16.02
N LEU A 112 -4.06 -7.37 16.07
CA LEU A 112 -4.05 -8.30 14.94
C LEU A 112 -5.47 -8.46 14.44
N GLU A 113 -5.69 -8.31 13.14
CA GLU A 113 -7.02 -8.44 12.56
C GLU A 113 -6.99 -8.98 11.14
N PHE A 114 -8.04 -9.73 10.74
CA PHE A 114 -8.16 -10.21 9.37
C PHE A 114 -8.67 -9.11 8.44
N LEU A 115 -8.18 -9.12 7.20
CA LEU A 115 -8.52 -8.15 6.16
C LEU A 115 -9.43 -8.79 5.10
N TRP A 116 -10.16 -7.93 4.37
CA TRP A 116 -10.94 -8.31 3.19
C TRP A 116 -11.92 -9.46 3.43
N ASN A 117 -12.55 -9.50 4.62
CA ASN A 117 -13.48 -10.54 5.06
C ASN A 117 -12.85 -11.94 5.13
N GLU A 118 -11.53 -12.03 5.30
CA GLU A 118 -10.87 -13.31 5.57
C GLU A 118 -11.30 -13.86 6.93
N LYS A 119 -11.32 -15.17 7.04
CA LYS A 119 -11.69 -15.87 8.27
C LYS A 119 -10.48 -16.63 8.81
N GLY A 120 -10.38 -16.66 10.13
CA GLY A 120 -9.32 -17.36 10.80
C GLY A 120 -9.45 -17.29 12.31
N VAL A 121 -8.43 -17.76 13.00
CA VAL A 121 -8.34 -17.74 14.47
C VAL A 121 -7.04 -17.06 14.86
N ILE A 122 -7.09 -16.20 15.87
CA ILE A 122 -5.91 -15.59 16.48
C ILE A 122 -5.85 -16.07 17.93
N ASN A 123 -4.84 -16.88 18.23
CA ASN A 123 -4.58 -17.37 19.57
C ASN A 123 -3.51 -16.47 20.20
N TYR A 124 -3.88 -15.75 21.24
CA TYR A 124 -2.99 -14.85 21.97
C TYR A 124 -2.33 -15.58 23.15
N SER A 125 -1.05 -15.31 23.38
CA SER A 125 -0.28 -15.64 24.59
C SER A 125 0.25 -14.36 25.22
N ALA A 126 1.04 -14.44 26.30
CA ALA A 126 1.51 -13.24 27.00
C ALA A 126 2.32 -12.27 26.11
N ASP A 127 3.17 -12.79 25.24
CA ASP A 127 4.11 -12.06 24.39
C ASP A 127 4.12 -12.53 22.93
N SER A 128 3.11 -13.31 22.56
CA SER A 128 3.06 -13.91 21.23
C SER A 128 1.64 -14.15 20.78
N ALA A 129 1.49 -14.36 19.47
CA ALA A 129 0.22 -14.76 18.87
C ALA A 129 0.44 -15.75 17.73
N LEU A 130 -0.52 -16.66 17.57
CA LEU A 130 -0.60 -17.57 16.45
C LEU A 130 -1.81 -17.21 15.60
N VAL A 131 -1.56 -16.73 14.37
CA VAL A 131 -2.59 -16.37 13.41
C VAL A 131 -2.77 -17.50 12.42
N LYS A 132 -3.94 -18.12 12.41
CA LYS A 132 -4.28 -19.23 11.51
C LYS A 132 -5.41 -18.85 10.57
N THR A 133 -5.22 -19.13 9.29
CA THR A 133 -6.26 -19.12 8.26
C THR A 133 -6.43 -20.54 7.71
N GLU A 134 -7.33 -20.74 6.77
CA GLU A 134 -7.47 -22.02 6.08
C GLU A 134 -6.17 -22.45 5.36
N PHE A 135 -5.36 -21.46 4.90
CA PHE A 135 -4.21 -21.69 4.00
C PHE A 135 -2.87 -21.38 4.63
N SER A 136 -2.83 -20.83 5.84
CA SER A 136 -1.58 -20.35 6.43
C SER A 136 -1.60 -20.33 7.94
N GLU A 137 -0.41 -20.41 8.51
CA GLU A 137 -0.14 -20.22 9.92
C GLU A 137 1.04 -19.25 10.05
N ASN A 138 0.90 -18.20 10.87
CA ASN A 138 1.95 -17.24 11.12
C ASN A 138 2.18 -17.10 12.64
N HIS A 139 3.43 -17.19 13.04
CA HIS A 139 3.88 -17.05 14.43
C HIS A 139 4.41 -15.64 14.65
N ILE A 140 3.82 -14.93 15.60
CA ILE A 140 4.16 -13.55 15.92
C ILE A 140 4.70 -13.53 17.34
N MET A 141 5.89 -12.98 17.52
CA MET A 141 6.52 -12.73 18.82
C MET A 141 6.69 -11.24 19.02
N LEU A 142 6.43 -10.76 20.22
CA LEU A 142 6.53 -9.36 20.59
C LEU A 142 7.56 -9.20 21.69
N ARG A 143 8.36 -8.14 21.59
CA ARG A 143 9.35 -7.75 22.60
C ARG A 143 9.12 -6.31 23.00
N GLY A 144 9.20 -6.04 24.30
CA GLY A 144 9.03 -4.71 24.89
C GLY A 144 8.57 -4.83 26.32
N ASP A 145 8.38 -3.70 26.98
CA ASP A 145 7.83 -3.68 28.33
C ASP A 145 6.31 -3.74 28.25
N PHE A 146 5.78 -4.92 28.47
CA PHE A 146 4.34 -5.13 28.52
C PHE A 146 3.73 -4.57 29.80
N ASP A 147 2.52 -4.06 29.68
CA ASP A 147 1.63 -3.99 30.83
C ASP A 147 1.07 -5.41 31.05
N ASN A 148 1.21 -5.95 32.26
CA ASN A 148 1.10 -7.37 32.60
C ASN A 148 -0.24 -8.07 32.26
N GLU A 149 -1.10 -7.44 31.48
CA GLU A 149 -2.36 -8.01 31.02
C GLU A 149 -2.48 -7.83 29.51
N THR A 150 -2.74 -8.93 28.80
CA THR A 150 -3.35 -8.86 27.46
C THR A 150 -4.66 -8.13 27.64
N VAL A 151 -4.68 -6.83 27.30
CA VAL A 151 -5.88 -6.03 27.55
C VAL A 151 -6.92 -6.38 26.50
N LEU A 152 -7.94 -7.08 26.96
CA LEU A 152 -9.21 -7.15 26.25
C LEU A 152 -9.85 -5.77 26.41
N THR A 153 -9.68 -4.89 25.43
CA THR A 153 -10.56 -3.71 25.36
C THR A 153 -11.95 -4.22 24.98
N THR A 154 -12.99 -3.49 25.33
CA THR A 154 -14.38 -3.87 25.05
C THR A 154 -14.64 -4.22 23.58
N ASP A 155 -13.79 -3.74 22.66
CA ASP A 155 -13.96 -3.87 21.22
C ASP A 155 -12.85 -4.61 20.49
N LYS A 156 -11.64 -4.76 21.05
CA LYS A 156 -10.48 -5.36 20.35
C LYS A 156 -9.54 -6.08 21.32
N ASN A 157 -9.08 -7.25 20.88
CA ASN A 157 -7.98 -7.97 21.54
C ASN A 157 -6.65 -7.49 20.99
N GLY A 158 -5.65 -7.33 21.84
CA GLY A 158 -4.32 -6.89 21.41
C GLY A 158 -3.30 -6.89 22.55
N PHE A 159 -2.13 -6.36 22.28
CA PHE A 159 -1.02 -6.26 23.22
C PHE A 159 -0.83 -4.80 23.63
N LEU A 160 -0.99 -4.50 24.93
CA LEU A 160 -0.72 -3.18 25.49
C LEU A 160 0.69 -3.11 26.03
N PHE A 161 1.42 -2.08 25.65
CA PHE A 161 2.77 -1.81 26.12
C PHE A 161 2.77 -0.66 27.13
N LYS A 162 3.76 -0.64 28.04
CA LYS A 162 3.93 0.47 28.98
C LYS A 162 4.24 1.78 28.25
N PRO A 163 3.87 2.93 28.82
CA PRO A 163 4.21 4.24 28.25
C PRO A 163 5.69 4.37 27.96
N GLY A 164 6.04 4.94 26.81
CA GLY A 164 7.41 5.18 26.41
C GLY A 164 8.24 3.95 26.02
N SER A 165 7.64 2.74 25.97
CA SER A 165 8.32 1.51 25.56
C SER A 165 8.55 1.46 24.05
N ASN A 166 9.68 0.88 23.63
CA ASN A 166 9.88 0.38 22.29
C ASN A 166 9.15 -0.97 22.12
N VAL A 167 8.62 -1.19 20.94
CA VAL A 167 7.96 -2.45 20.58
C VAL A 167 8.67 -3.03 19.38
N ASP A 168 9.24 -4.22 19.54
CA ASP A 168 9.78 -4.99 18.42
C ASP A 168 8.94 -6.24 18.21
N ILE A 169 8.62 -6.52 16.95
CA ILE A 169 7.78 -7.64 16.54
C ILE A 169 8.52 -8.46 15.52
N ILE A 170 8.48 -9.77 15.70
CA ILE A 170 9.11 -10.77 14.85
C ILE A 170 8.02 -11.71 14.36
N CYS A 171 7.89 -11.87 13.06
CA CYS A 171 6.92 -12.79 12.45
C CYS A 171 7.66 -13.84 11.62
N ASP A 172 7.42 -15.11 11.91
CA ASP A 172 7.95 -16.27 11.18
C ASP A 172 9.48 -16.30 11.03
N LEU A 173 10.18 -15.72 11.98
CA LEU A 173 11.64 -15.73 12.09
C LEU A 173 12.08 -16.27 13.47
N SER A 174 13.39 -16.51 13.63
CA SER A 174 13.94 -16.99 14.92
C SER A 174 13.77 -15.97 16.04
N ALA A 175 13.55 -16.47 17.28
CA ALA A 175 13.39 -15.62 18.46
C ALA A 175 14.62 -14.80 18.80
N ASP A 176 15.81 -15.15 18.33
CA ASP A 176 17.07 -14.42 18.54
C ASP A 176 17.35 -13.38 17.44
N THR A 177 16.43 -13.18 16.49
CA THR A 177 16.57 -12.23 15.39
C THR A 177 16.87 -10.82 15.90
N ASP A 178 17.93 -10.21 15.34
CA ASP A 178 18.29 -8.82 15.61
C ASP A 178 17.43 -7.87 14.75
N VAL A 179 16.34 -7.39 15.34
CA VAL A 179 15.36 -6.51 14.71
C VAL A 179 15.99 -5.21 14.21
N LYS A 180 16.84 -4.58 15.04
CA LYS A 180 17.46 -3.29 14.70
C LYS A 180 18.42 -3.42 13.53
N LYS A 181 19.21 -4.50 13.52
CA LYS A 181 20.13 -4.80 12.43
C LYS A 181 19.38 -4.99 11.12
N LEU A 182 18.34 -5.84 11.08
CA LEU A 182 17.58 -6.08 9.86
C LEU A 182 16.92 -4.81 9.30
N ILE A 183 16.34 -3.96 10.15
CA ILE A 183 15.75 -2.68 9.76
C ILE A 183 16.84 -1.74 9.21
N SER A 184 17.98 -1.63 9.89
CA SER A 184 19.09 -0.79 9.44
C SER A 184 19.67 -1.26 8.10
N ASP A 185 19.87 -2.55 7.93
CA ASP A 185 20.39 -3.14 6.69
C ASP A 185 19.42 -2.92 5.52
N ALA A 186 18.13 -3.09 5.74
CA ALA A 186 17.10 -2.85 4.73
C ALA A 186 17.04 -1.37 4.32
N LYS A 187 17.08 -0.45 5.27
CA LYS A 187 17.15 0.99 5.04
C LYS A 187 18.40 1.39 4.24
N ASN A 188 19.57 0.89 4.64
CA ASN A 188 20.83 1.17 3.96
C ASN A 188 20.83 0.63 2.52
N ARG A 189 20.29 -0.57 2.30
CA ARG A 189 20.12 -1.16 0.96
C ARG A 189 19.24 -0.28 0.09
N TYR A 190 18.08 0.17 0.60
CA TYR A 190 17.20 1.07 -0.15
C TYR A 190 17.92 2.33 -0.63
N TYR A 191 18.61 3.06 0.28
CA TYR A 191 19.30 4.28 -0.08
C TYR A 191 20.57 4.07 -0.93
N ALA A 192 21.22 2.92 -0.83
CA ALA A 192 22.35 2.59 -1.70
C ALA A 192 21.91 2.33 -3.15
N GLN A 193 20.75 1.69 -3.33
CA GLN A 193 20.18 1.38 -4.64
C GLN A 193 19.47 2.58 -5.29
N ASN A 194 18.89 3.48 -4.49
CA ASN A 194 18.05 4.56 -4.95
C ASN A 194 18.69 5.93 -4.65
N LYS A 195 19.71 6.29 -5.45
CA LYS A 195 20.38 7.60 -5.36
C LYS A 195 19.57 8.68 -6.09
N LEU A 196 18.39 8.98 -5.56
CA LEU A 196 17.48 9.95 -6.14
C LEU A 196 17.78 11.36 -5.59
N GLU A 197 17.65 12.36 -6.46
CA GLU A 197 17.61 13.76 -6.01
C GLU A 197 16.38 14.01 -5.12
N LYS A 198 16.45 15.05 -4.27
CA LYS A 198 15.41 15.33 -3.25
C LYS A 198 13.98 15.35 -3.79
N ALA A 199 13.76 15.97 -4.95
CA ALA A 199 12.43 16.05 -5.55
C ALA A 199 11.95 14.68 -6.08
N HIS A 200 12.85 13.93 -6.72
CA HIS A 200 12.56 12.59 -7.20
C HIS A 200 12.29 11.62 -6.04
N ASP A 201 13.11 11.67 -5.00
CA ASP A 201 12.94 10.85 -3.79
C ASP A 201 11.57 11.12 -3.13
N ALA A 202 11.19 12.40 -2.97
CA ALA A 202 9.88 12.76 -2.43
C ALA A 202 8.72 12.25 -3.30
N THR A 203 8.86 12.33 -4.63
CA THR A 203 7.86 11.82 -5.57
C THR A 203 7.71 10.30 -5.46
N VAL A 204 8.81 9.56 -5.49
CA VAL A 204 8.83 8.09 -5.40
C VAL A 204 8.28 7.63 -4.06
N LYS A 205 8.68 8.22 -2.95
CA LYS A 205 8.14 7.94 -1.62
C LYS A 205 6.62 8.11 -1.59
N ASN A 206 6.11 9.22 -2.13
CA ASN A 206 4.67 9.48 -2.18
C ASN A 206 3.92 8.41 -2.98
N LEU A 207 4.41 8.02 -4.14
CA LEU A 207 3.83 6.98 -4.97
C LEU A 207 3.83 5.62 -4.26
N CYS A 208 4.98 5.22 -3.71
CA CYS A 208 5.11 3.94 -3.00
C CYS A 208 4.20 3.88 -1.77
N TRP A 209 4.08 4.96 -1.00
CA TRP A 209 3.17 5.02 0.15
C TRP A 209 1.69 5.03 -0.23
N ASN A 210 1.33 5.44 -1.44
CA ASN A 210 -0.02 5.35 -1.96
C ASN A 210 -0.34 4.01 -2.62
N THR A 211 0.65 3.13 -2.83
CA THR A 211 0.43 1.80 -3.41
C THR A 211 -0.31 0.89 -2.44
N ILE A 212 -1.41 0.30 -2.91
CA ILE A 212 -2.30 -0.58 -2.16
C ILE A 212 -2.54 -1.88 -2.92
N TYR A 213 -3.07 -2.89 -2.24
CA TYR A 213 -3.51 -4.14 -2.85
C TYR A 213 -5.04 -4.21 -2.94
N ASP A 214 -5.55 -4.51 -4.14
CA ASP A 214 -6.96 -4.79 -4.40
C ASP A 214 -7.17 -6.31 -4.47
N LYS A 215 -7.67 -6.90 -3.39
CA LYS A 215 -7.91 -8.35 -3.29
C LYS A 215 -8.90 -8.86 -4.35
N PRO A 216 -10.05 -8.22 -4.61
CA PRO A 216 -10.98 -8.67 -5.64
C PRO A 216 -10.35 -8.75 -7.04
N ALA A 217 -9.55 -7.78 -7.42
CA ALA A 217 -8.85 -7.76 -8.72
C ALA A 217 -7.49 -8.48 -8.68
N LYS A 218 -7.02 -8.90 -7.49
CA LYS A 218 -5.72 -9.55 -7.27
C LYS A 218 -4.55 -8.74 -7.87
N ARG A 219 -4.55 -7.43 -7.65
CA ARG A 219 -3.54 -6.53 -8.22
C ARG A 219 -3.09 -5.45 -7.23
N PHE A 220 -1.86 -5.01 -7.39
CA PHE A 220 -1.41 -3.77 -6.79
C PHE A 220 -1.81 -2.58 -7.65
N MET A 221 -2.10 -1.46 -7.01
CA MET A 221 -2.42 -0.21 -7.69
C MET A 221 -1.99 0.99 -6.85
N THR A 222 -1.80 2.13 -7.52
CA THR A 222 -1.44 3.37 -6.84
C THR A 222 -2.49 4.44 -7.14
N PRO A 223 -3.48 4.64 -6.27
CA PRO A 223 -4.39 5.78 -6.36
C PRO A 223 -3.65 7.09 -6.12
N VAL A 224 -4.25 8.21 -6.50
CA VAL A 224 -3.68 9.55 -6.27
C VAL A 224 -3.48 9.82 -4.79
N ALA A 225 -4.39 9.36 -3.94
CA ALA A 225 -4.27 9.45 -2.50
C ALA A 225 -5.05 8.35 -1.78
N ARG A 226 -4.48 7.81 -0.71
CA ARG A 226 -5.18 6.87 0.19
C ARG A 226 -6.35 7.53 0.93
N SER A 227 -6.30 8.83 1.19
CA SER A 227 -7.38 9.56 1.86
C SER A 227 -8.72 9.48 1.13
N TRP A 228 -8.72 9.17 -0.17
CA TRP A 228 -9.94 8.96 -0.94
C TRP A 228 -10.42 7.51 -0.97
N CYS A 229 -9.70 6.59 -0.33
CA CYS A 229 -10.09 5.20 -0.20
C CYS A 229 -11.16 5.05 0.89
N SER A 230 -12.39 5.43 0.59
CA SER A 230 -13.53 5.38 1.50
C SER A 230 -14.55 4.32 1.12
N GLY A 231 -15.47 4.00 2.03
CA GLY A 231 -16.58 3.08 1.76
C GLY A 231 -17.47 3.52 0.59
N TYR A 232 -17.61 4.84 0.36
CA TYR A 232 -18.40 5.38 -0.75
C TYR A 232 -17.83 5.04 -2.14
N PHE A 233 -16.50 4.95 -2.27
CA PHE A 233 -15.81 4.60 -3.50
C PHE A 233 -15.35 3.13 -3.55
N GLY A 234 -15.64 2.35 -2.51
CA GLY A 234 -15.05 1.04 -2.29
C GLY A 234 -13.73 1.16 -1.55
N SER A 235 -12.65 0.68 -2.12
CA SER A 235 -11.32 0.73 -1.49
C SER A 235 -10.33 1.69 -2.16
N TYR A 236 -10.68 2.26 -3.33
CA TYR A 236 -9.77 3.14 -4.09
C TYR A 236 -10.50 4.00 -5.13
N ILE A 237 -9.80 5.01 -5.64
CA ILE A 237 -10.17 5.77 -6.85
C ILE A 237 -8.94 5.84 -7.77
N LEU A 238 -9.07 5.30 -8.98
CA LEU A 238 -8.12 5.51 -10.06
C LEU A 238 -8.67 6.59 -11.01
N PHE A 239 -7.97 7.71 -11.12
CA PHE A 239 -8.24 8.71 -12.14
C PHE A 239 -7.49 8.35 -13.41
N CYS A 240 -8.15 8.49 -14.57
CA CYS A 240 -7.62 8.01 -15.84
C CYS A 240 -6.23 8.61 -16.17
N TRP A 241 -6.14 9.93 -16.36
CA TRP A 241 -4.87 10.54 -16.75
C TRP A 241 -3.81 10.52 -15.65
N ASP A 242 -4.24 10.63 -14.36
CA ASP A 242 -3.33 10.56 -13.21
C ASP A 242 -2.61 9.21 -13.15
N SER A 243 -3.29 8.11 -13.47
CA SER A 243 -2.67 6.79 -13.52
C SER A 243 -1.62 6.69 -14.63
N PHE A 244 -1.87 7.29 -15.81
CA PHE A 244 -0.87 7.36 -16.88
C PHE A 244 0.35 8.21 -16.46
N PHE A 245 0.13 9.37 -15.85
CA PHE A 245 1.21 10.19 -15.32
C PHE A 245 1.92 9.52 -14.15
N GLY A 246 1.20 8.79 -13.29
CA GLY A 246 1.77 7.94 -12.24
C GLY A 246 2.79 6.94 -12.80
N GLY A 247 2.48 6.33 -13.95
CA GLY A 247 3.42 5.48 -14.68
C GLY A 247 4.70 6.22 -15.10
N LEU A 248 4.60 7.45 -15.61
CA LEU A 248 5.77 8.27 -15.92
C LEU A 248 6.59 8.62 -14.67
N LEU A 249 5.92 8.93 -13.56
CA LEU A 249 6.60 9.27 -12.30
C LEU A 249 7.30 8.05 -11.71
N PHE A 250 6.67 6.86 -11.73
CA PHE A 250 7.33 5.62 -11.32
C PHE A 250 8.56 5.27 -12.17
N SER A 251 8.63 5.74 -13.41
CA SER A 251 9.82 5.53 -14.25
C SER A 251 11.10 6.15 -13.69
N LEU A 252 11.01 7.03 -12.70
CA LEU A 252 12.16 7.54 -11.95
C LEU A 252 12.76 6.49 -11.02
N TYR A 253 11.99 5.47 -10.70
CA TYR A 253 12.33 4.47 -9.70
C TYR A 253 12.40 3.05 -10.28
N ASP A 254 11.37 2.62 -11.00
CA ASP A 254 11.22 1.24 -11.41
C ASP A 254 10.41 1.08 -12.71
N GLU A 255 10.91 0.26 -13.63
CA GLU A 255 10.29 -0.02 -14.93
C GLU A 255 8.97 -0.77 -14.78
N GLU A 256 8.94 -1.83 -13.96
CA GLU A 256 7.77 -2.70 -13.82
C GLU A 256 6.62 -1.96 -13.11
N LEU A 257 6.92 -1.16 -12.07
CA LEU A 257 5.94 -0.31 -11.40
C LEU A 257 5.35 0.74 -12.35
N SER A 258 6.16 1.26 -13.28
CA SER A 258 5.67 2.16 -14.33
C SER A 258 4.63 1.49 -15.21
N TYR A 259 4.93 0.28 -15.68
CA TYR A 259 4.03 -0.50 -16.53
C TYR A 259 2.78 -0.94 -15.79
N LEU A 260 2.89 -1.28 -14.51
CA LEU A 260 1.76 -1.65 -13.68
C LEU A 260 0.67 -0.57 -13.65
N GLN A 261 1.07 0.71 -13.53
CA GLN A 261 0.11 1.82 -13.56
C GLN A 261 -0.63 1.89 -14.88
N ILE A 262 0.07 1.69 -15.99
CA ILE A 262 -0.52 1.69 -17.34
C ILE A 262 -1.48 0.51 -17.51
N TYR A 263 -1.07 -0.69 -17.10
CA TYR A 263 -1.94 -1.87 -17.19
C TYR A 263 -3.19 -1.72 -16.34
N ASN A 264 -3.06 -1.25 -15.11
CA ASN A 264 -4.19 -1.04 -14.20
C ASN A 264 -5.26 -0.13 -14.78
N ILE A 265 -4.87 0.99 -15.39
CA ILE A 265 -5.85 1.93 -15.96
C ILE A 265 -6.42 1.44 -17.29
N LEU A 266 -5.64 0.75 -18.10
CA LEU A 266 -6.14 0.12 -19.32
C LEU A 266 -7.13 -1.01 -19.02
N ASP A 267 -6.97 -1.74 -17.91
CA ASP A 267 -7.90 -2.79 -17.47
C ASP A 267 -9.27 -2.23 -17.05
N GLU A 268 -9.36 -0.92 -16.78
CA GLU A 268 -10.62 -0.25 -16.49
C GLU A 268 -11.44 0.12 -17.76
N MET A 269 -10.90 -0.11 -18.94
CA MET A 269 -11.58 0.19 -20.20
C MET A 269 -12.83 -0.69 -20.37
N ASN A 270 -13.96 -0.08 -20.74
CA ASN A 270 -15.20 -0.80 -20.99
C ASN A 270 -15.21 -1.45 -22.38
N CYS A 271 -16.24 -2.25 -22.67
CA CYS A 271 -16.40 -2.94 -23.96
C CYS A 271 -16.58 -2.01 -25.17
N ARG A 272 -16.84 -0.72 -24.94
CA ARG A 272 -16.96 0.30 -26.02
C ARG A 272 -15.64 1.04 -26.27
N GLY A 273 -14.57 0.72 -25.54
CA GLY A 273 -13.26 1.38 -25.63
C GLY A 273 -13.10 2.63 -24.79
N MET A 274 -14.05 2.96 -23.91
CA MET A 274 -13.96 4.12 -23.02
C MET A 274 -13.24 3.76 -21.71
N ILE A 275 -12.32 4.64 -21.30
CA ILE A 275 -11.82 4.69 -19.94
C ILE A 275 -12.49 5.87 -19.23
N ALA A 276 -13.20 5.60 -18.13
CA ALA A 276 -13.90 6.62 -17.38
C ALA A 276 -12.93 7.60 -16.69
N ASN A 277 -13.38 8.82 -16.39
CA ASN A 277 -12.60 9.79 -15.62
C ASN A 277 -12.18 9.22 -14.27
N THR A 278 -13.13 8.66 -13.49
CA THR A 278 -12.88 7.98 -12.23
C THR A 278 -13.28 6.52 -12.32
N ASN A 279 -12.39 5.65 -11.87
CA ASN A 279 -12.57 4.20 -11.84
C ASN A 279 -12.40 3.75 -10.41
N CYS A 280 -13.51 3.48 -9.73
CA CYS A 280 -13.55 3.03 -8.36
C CYS A 280 -13.94 1.54 -8.33
N GLN A 281 -13.72 0.89 -7.22
CA GLN A 281 -14.07 -0.52 -7.07
C GLN A 281 -15.55 -0.79 -7.33
N ILE A 282 -16.44 0.11 -6.87
CA ILE A 282 -17.90 -0.08 -6.92
C ILE A 282 -18.60 0.79 -7.97
N ARG A 283 -17.93 1.78 -8.54
CA ARG A 283 -18.54 2.70 -9.53
C ARG A 283 -17.51 3.28 -10.48
N LYS A 284 -17.99 3.69 -11.67
CA LYS A 284 -17.19 4.38 -12.69
C LYS A 284 -17.98 5.55 -13.25
N SER A 285 -17.31 6.68 -13.53
CA SER A 285 -17.92 7.89 -14.07
C SER A 285 -17.99 7.83 -15.61
N TYR A 286 -18.91 7.05 -16.16
CA TYR A 286 -19.07 6.92 -17.63
C TYR A 286 -19.68 8.15 -18.31
N ASP A 287 -20.13 9.13 -17.55
CA ASP A 287 -20.64 10.42 -18.04
C ASP A 287 -19.52 11.36 -18.53
N ARG A 288 -18.27 11.07 -18.16
CA ARG A 288 -17.11 11.92 -18.47
C ARG A 288 -15.84 11.10 -18.69
N SER A 289 -14.88 11.69 -19.38
CA SER A 289 -13.56 11.14 -19.68
C SER A 289 -12.48 12.18 -19.42
N HIS A 290 -11.24 11.74 -19.19
CA HIS A 290 -10.06 12.59 -19.19
C HIS A 290 -9.40 12.64 -20.57
N PRO A 291 -8.58 13.66 -20.90
CA PRO A 291 -7.80 13.70 -22.13
C PRO A 291 -7.02 12.41 -22.40
N PRO A 292 -6.87 11.99 -23.67
CA PRO A 292 -6.25 10.71 -24.04
C PRO A 292 -4.72 10.74 -24.02
N VAL A 293 -4.14 10.97 -22.84
CA VAL A 293 -2.68 11.08 -22.64
C VAL A 293 -1.93 9.75 -22.70
N GLY A 294 -2.65 8.63 -22.74
CA GLY A 294 -2.05 7.29 -22.63
C GLY A 294 -1.00 7.00 -23.70
N GLY A 295 -1.28 7.34 -24.96
CA GLY A 295 -0.33 7.16 -26.06
C GLY A 295 0.98 7.93 -25.85
N LEU A 296 0.89 9.19 -25.40
CA LEU A 296 2.06 10.01 -25.05
C LEU A 296 2.86 9.40 -23.90
N CYS A 297 2.18 8.97 -22.84
CA CYS A 297 2.84 8.37 -21.68
C CYS A 297 3.56 7.06 -22.05
N CYS A 298 2.89 6.15 -22.77
CA CYS A 298 3.48 4.90 -23.21
C CYS A 298 4.67 5.12 -24.17
N TYR A 299 4.59 6.10 -25.07
CA TYR A 299 5.70 6.48 -25.95
C TYR A 299 6.92 6.95 -25.14
N LYS A 300 6.71 7.80 -24.12
CA LYS A 300 7.80 8.28 -23.24
C LYS A 300 8.43 7.13 -22.45
N LEU A 301 7.64 6.19 -21.92
CA LEU A 301 8.15 5.00 -21.25
C LEU A 301 8.96 4.12 -22.19
N TYR A 302 8.46 3.89 -23.42
CA TYR A 302 9.21 3.16 -24.44
C TYR A 302 10.54 3.83 -24.79
N LYS A 303 10.55 5.15 -24.96
CA LYS A 303 11.78 5.92 -25.24
C LYS A 303 12.81 5.78 -24.11
N LYS A 304 12.35 5.60 -22.87
CA LYS A 304 13.21 5.45 -21.70
C LYS A 304 13.75 4.03 -21.56
N PHE A 305 12.92 3.02 -21.69
CA PHE A 305 13.26 1.63 -21.37
C PHE A 305 13.51 0.75 -22.61
N SER A 306 13.12 1.20 -23.80
CA SER A 306 13.22 0.47 -25.08
C SER A 306 12.54 -0.91 -25.08
N ASN A 307 11.53 -1.11 -24.22
CA ASN A 307 10.83 -2.36 -24.06
C ASN A 307 9.71 -2.50 -25.09
N LYS A 308 9.97 -3.30 -26.13
CA LYS A 308 9.04 -3.54 -27.24
C LYS A 308 7.83 -4.39 -26.81
N GLU A 309 8.05 -5.37 -25.93
CA GLU A 309 6.99 -6.22 -25.39
C GLU A 309 5.92 -5.40 -24.64
N PHE A 310 6.35 -4.37 -23.90
CA PHE A 310 5.44 -3.44 -23.28
C PHE A 310 4.55 -2.73 -24.33
N LEU A 311 5.14 -2.22 -25.41
CA LEU A 311 4.36 -1.58 -26.46
C LEU A 311 3.34 -2.54 -27.11
N GLU A 312 3.75 -3.75 -27.40
CA GLU A 312 2.88 -4.78 -27.99
C GLU A 312 1.69 -5.07 -27.06
N LYS A 313 1.93 -5.16 -25.75
CA LYS A 313 0.86 -5.39 -24.75
C LYS A 313 -0.15 -4.24 -24.64
N VAL A 314 0.26 -3.01 -24.84
CA VAL A 314 -0.62 -1.84 -24.63
C VAL A 314 -1.25 -1.30 -25.94
N PHE A 315 -0.67 -1.61 -27.10
CA PHE A 315 -1.00 -0.96 -28.37
C PHE A 315 -2.48 -1.09 -28.74
N ASP A 316 -3.03 -2.29 -28.78
CA ASP A 316 -4.42 -2.51 -29.20
C ASP A 316 -5.43 -1.81 -28.30
N ARG A 317 -5.16 -1.74 -27.00
CA ARG A 317 -5.99 -1.05 -26.02
C ARG A 317 -5.94 0.46 -26.22
N LEU A 318 -4.73 1.01 -26.36
CA LEU A 318 -4.54 2.44 -26.65
C LEU A 318 -5.17 2.84 -27.98
N TYR A 319 -5.02 2.01 -29.00
CA TYR A 319 -5.66 2.22 -30.29
C TYR A 319 -7.19 2.20 -30.19
N THR A 320 -7.76 1.22 -29.47
CA THR A 320 -9.19 1.12 -29.22
C THR A 320 -9.72 2.35 -28.46
N TRP A 321 -9.01 2.79 -27.41
CA TRP A 321 -9.37 4.00 -26.67
C TRP A 321 -9.29 5.26 -27.53
N ASN A 322 -8.25 5.39 -28.37
CA ASN A 322 -8.12 6.52 -29.30
C ASN A 322 -9.27 6.55 -30.30
N ARG A 323 -9.63 5.40 -30.88
CA ARG A 323 -10.76 5.28 -31.82
C ARG A 323 -12.12 5.60 -31.21
N TRP A 324 -12.30 5.40 -29.91
CA TRP A 324 -13.52 5.75 -29.18
C TRP A 324 -13.79 7.26 -29.18
N TRP A 325 -12.77 8.09 -29.16
CA TRP A 325 -12.90 9.54 -28.97
C TRP A 325 -13.69 10.22 -30.06
N VAL A 326 -13.38 9.96 -31.30
CA VAL A 326 -14.03 10.64 -32.45
C VAL A 326 -15.54 10.41 -32.46
N PRO A 327 -16.07 9.18 -32.55
CA PRO A 327 -17.51 8.97 -32.59
C PRO A 327 -18.25 9.34 -31.31
N ALA A 328 -17.55 9.33 -30.15
CA ALA A 328 -18.20 9.57 -28.86
C ALA A 328 -18.18 11.03 -28.41
N ARG A 329 -17.20 11.83 -28.88
CA ARG A 329 -16.93 13.19 -28.34
C ARG A 329 -16.85 14.28 -29.41
N ALA A 330 -16.62 13.94 -30.69
CA ALA A 330 -16.61 14.95 -31.75
C ALA A 330 -17.97 15.63 -31.87
N LYS A 331 -17.99 16.94 -31.90
CA LYS A 331 -19.21 17.75 -32.09
C LYS A 331 -19.07 18.67 -33.30
N GLY A 332 -20.18 18.72 -34.08
CA GLY A 332 -20.29 19.55 -35.26
C GLY A 332 -19.38 19.14 -36.42
N ASP A 333 -19.43 19.92 -37.49
CA ASP A 333 -18.73 19.63 -38.75
C ASP A 333 -17.20 19.85 -38.65
N LEU A 334 -16.74 20.53 -37.63
CA LEU A 334 -15.30 20.78 -37.40
C LEU A 334 -14.56 19.61 -36.72
N GLY A 335 -15.27 18.56 -36.31
CA GLY A 335 -14.64 17.39 -35.64
C GLY A 335 -13.92 17.72 -34.34
N LEU A 336 -14.29 18.82 -33.66
CA LEU A 336 -13.71 19.18 -32.35
C LEU A 336 -14.17 18.23 -31.26
N LEU A 337 -13.26 17.87 -30.38
CA LEU A 337 -13.48 16.99 -29.23
C LEU A 337 -13.85 17.78 -27.96
#